data_69a7f4925dbeb33370fdff7fb95f30a2
#
_entry.id   69a7f4925dbeb33370fdff7fb95f30a2
#
_cell.length_a   1.000
_cell.length_b   1.000
_cell.length_c   1.000
_cell.angle_alpha   90.00
_cell.angle_beta   90.00
_cell.angle_gamma   90.00
#
_symmetry.space_group_name_H-M   'P 1'
#
loop_
_entity.id
_entity.type
_entity.pdbx_description
1 polymer ?
#
loop_
_entity_poly.entity_id
_entity_poly.type
_entity_poly.pdbx_seq_one_letter_code
_entity_poly.pdbx_strand_id
1 'polypeptide(L)'
;MVLLARTTPLNEVRKRSEGLSLFFIPLSKDAPGIELKKIKKMGSRAIDANEVFFDNYRVRSNCLIGKEGEGFKIVLHGMNAERCLLSGEALGLGYAALRRAATYARERVVFGRPIGQNQSIQHPLAAAYMQLEAAKLATYHAARLYDNSRNDRSITQHAVGVAANSAKYCAAEAAYTACERSVSEFDRPSVAYLPHKRTHL
;
A
#
# COMPACT_ATOMS: atom_id res chain seq x y z
N MET A 1 13.77 -6.96 12.51
CA MET A 1 13.35 -5.93 11.57
C MET A 1 14.47 -5.63 10.57
N VAL A 2 14.13 -5.04 9.41
CA VAL A 2 15.11 -4.44 8.50
C VAL A 2 15.25 -2.97 8.90
N LEU A 3 16.48 -2.53 9.15
CA LEU A 3 16.81 -1.18 9.56
C LEU A 3 17.71 -0.53 8.52
N LEU A 4 17.30 0.60 7.97
CA LEU A 4 18.16 1.47 7.16
C LEU A 4 18.70 2.57 8.05
N ALA A 5 19.99 2.57 8.29
CA ALA A 5 20.66 3.53 9.17
C ALA A 5 21.82 4.23 8.45
N ARG A 6 22.12 5.46 8.88
CA ARG A 6 23.26 6.20 8.36
C ARG A 6 24.54 5.76 9.07
N THR A 7 25.50 5.26 8.30
CA THR A 7 26.83 4.86 8.80
C THR A 7 27.93 5.84 8.40
N THR A 8 27.74 6.61 7.32
CA THR A 8 28.64 7.69 6.93
C THR A 8 27.97 9.05 7.19
N PRO A 9 28.61 9.99 7.86
CA PRO A 9 28.09 11.33 8.11
C PRO A 9 27.60 12.02 6.83
N LEU A 10 26.55 12.85 6.95
CA LEU A 10 25.94 13.49 5.79
C LEU A 10 26.86 14.46 5.07
N ASN A 11 27.79 15.08 5.78
CA ASN A 11 28.80 16.00 5.25
C ASN A 11 29.94 15.29 4.49
N GLU A 12 30.04 13.97 4.60
CA GLU A 12 31.07 13.15 3.94
C GLU A 12 30.58 12.47 2.67
N VAL A 13 29.29 12.59 2.34
CA VAL A 13 28.68 11.98 1.15
C VAL A 13 28.28 13.02 0.11
N ARG A 14 28.31 12.66 -1.18
CA ARG A 14 27.90 13.53 -2.28
C ARG A 14 26.38 13.66 -2.40
N LYS A 15 25.67 12.56 -2.14
CA LYS A 15 24.20 12.47 -2.22
C LYS A 15 23.64 12.01 -0.89
N ARG A 16 22.50 12.56 -0.49
CA ARG A 16 21.82 12.19 0.77
C ARG A 16 21.48 10.68 0.88
N SER A 17 21.35 9.98 -0.23
CA SER A 17 21.10 8.55 -0.29
C SER A 17 22.35 7.68 -0.14
N GLU A 18 23.55 8.25 -0.24
CA GLU A 18 24.81 7.55 0.01
C GLU A 18 25.11 7.50 1.50
N GLY A 19 25.92 6.55 1.94
CA GLY A 19 26.30 6.40 3.35
C GLY A 19 25.17 5.86 4.24
N LEU A 20 24.13 5.28 3.64
CA LEU A 20 23.08 4.53 4.33
C LEU A 20 23.35 3.05 4.19
N SER A 21 23.33 2.32 5.29
CA SER A 21 23.57 0.88 5.35
C SER A 21 22.31 0.14 5.82
N LEU A 22 22.12 -1.07 5.34
CA LEU A 22 20.95 -1.89 5.64
C LEU A 22 21.33 -3.00 6.59
N PHE A 23 20.55 -3.17 7.65
CA PHE A 23 20.79 -4.18 8.67
C PHE A 23 19.57 -5.06 8.88
N PHE A 24 19.77 -6.35 9.12
CA PHE A 24 18.74 -7.24 9.64
C PHE A 24 18.97 -7.47 11.12
N ILE A 25 18.13 -6.84 11.96
CA ILE A 25 18.32 -6.89 13.42
C ILE A 25 17.11 -7.56 14.10
N PRO A 26 17.35 -8.32 15.18
CA PRO A 26 16.25 -8.76 16.03
C PRO A 26 15.57 -7.56 16.66
N LEU A 27 14.23 -7.59 16.75
CA LEU A 27 13.44 -6.58 17.42
C LEU A 27 12.77 -7.21 18.62
N SER A 28 13.17 -6.82 19.81
CA SER A 28 12.52 -7.22 21.06
C SER A 28 12.16 -5.99 21.87
N LYS A 29 10.97 -5.99 22.46
CA LYS A 29 10.50 -4.90 23.33
C LYS A 29 11.37 -4.75 24.59
N ASP A 30 11.99 -5.86 25.01
CA ASP A 30 12.78 -5.93 26.23
C ASP A 30 14.28 -5.73 25.95
N ALA A 31 14.66 -5.46 24.69
CA ALA A 31 16.07 -5.25 24.36
C ALA A 31 16.54 -3.89 24.91
N PRO A 32 17.67 -3.86 25.64
CA PRO A 32 18.23 -2.62 26.14
C PRO A 32 18.58 -1.68 24.96
N GLY A 33 18.18 -0.42 25.06
CA GLY A 33 18.43 0.58 24.02
C GLY A 33 17.41 0.58 22.88
N ILE A 34 16.28 -0.10 23.02
CA ILE A 34 15.14 0.01 22.08
C ILE A 34 13.90 0.47 22.84
N GLU A 35 13.25 1.51 22.34
CA GLU A 35 11.93 1.96 22.79
C GLU A 35 10.95 1.93 21.62
N LEU A 36 9.75 1.37 21.82
CA LEU A 36 8.70 1.26 20.83
C LEU A 36 7.48 2.07 21.28
N LYS A 37 7.05 3.04 20.46
CA LYS A 37 5.82 3.80 20.68
C LYS A 37 4.80 3.48 19.60
N LYS A 38 3.66 2.91 20.02
CA LYS A 38 2.60 2.52 19.08
C LYS A 38 1.93 3.75 18.48
N ILE A 39 1.85 3.78 17.14
CA ILE A 39 1.14 4.80 16.37
C ILE A 39 -0.32 4.39 16.23
N LYS A 40 -1.25 5.29 16.58
CA LYS A 40 -2.69 5.09 16.34
C LYS A 40 -2.98 5.26 14.85
N LYS A 41 -3.65 4.26 14.25
CA LYS A 41 -4.00 4.27 12.83
C LYS A 41 -5.50 4.21 12.61
N MET A 42 -5.94 4.80 11.51
CA MET A 42 -7.26 4.58 10.94
C MET A 42 -7.17 3.41 9.96
N GLY A 43 -7.74 2.26 10.33
CA GLY A 43 -7.63 1.01 9.56
C GLY A 43 -6.36 0.20 9.88
N SER A 44 -6.27 -0.98 9.29
CA SER A 44 -5.15 -1.95 9.45
C SER A 44 -4.70 -2.16 10.90
N ARG A 45 -5.65 -2.23 11.83
CA ARG A 45 -5.37 -2.27 13.29
C ARG A 45 -4.82 -3.62 13.76
N ALA A 46 -4.92 -4.65 12.92
CA ALA A 46 -4.36 -5.97 13.20
C ALA A 46 -2.82 -5.98 13.15
N ILE A 47 -2.22 -5.04 12.41
CA ILE A 47 -0.76 -4.89 12.30
C ILE A 47 -0.39 -3.57 12.96
N ASP A 48 0.53 -3.60 13.91
CA ASP A 48 1.01 -2.39 14.56
C ASP A 48 1.97 -1.61 13.65
N ALA A 49 1.89 -0.27 13.76
CA ALA A 49 2.93 0.65 13.33
C ALA A 49 3.50 1.33 14.56
N ASN A 50 4.81 1.45 14.63
CA ASN A 50 5.47 2.00 15.81
C ASN A 50 6.54 3.00 15.39
N GLU A 51 6.74 4.03 16.20
CA GLU A 51 7.98 4.76 16.26
C GLU A 51 8.99 3.90 17.02
N VAL A 52 10.20 3.80 16.49
CA VAL A 52 11.27 2.99 17.08
C VAL A 52 12.43 3.92 17.41
N PHE A 53 12.80 3.98 18.68
CA PHE A 53 13.93 4.75 19.15
C PHE A 53 15.07 3.81 19.53
N PHE A 54 16.28 4.18 19.11
CA PHE A 54 17.50 3.46 19.42
C PHE A 54 18.40 4.37 20.24
N ASP A 55 18.80 3.89 21.43
CA ASP A 55 19.76 4.54 22.29
C ASP A 55 20.90 3.58 22.61
N ASN A 56 22.07 3.82 22.05
CA ASN A 56 23.26 2.98 22.22
C ASN A 56 23.02 1.47 21.95
N TYR A 57 22.04 1.15 21.10
CA TYR A 57 21.76 -0.23 20.72
C TYR A 57 22.88 -0.80 19.85
N ARG A 58 23.53 -1.83 20.33
CA ARG A 58 24.66 -2.45 19.63
C ARG A 58 24.19 -3.51 18.65
N VAL A 59 24.58 -3.36 17.39
CA VAL A 59 24.29 -4.29 16.29
C VAL A 59 25.57 -5.03 15.91
N ARG A 60 25.49 -6.36 15.75
CA ARG A 60 26.64 -7.16 15.30
C ARG A 60 26.93 -6.88 13.82
N SER A 61 28.21 -6.95 13.43
CA SER A 61 28.63 -6.71 12.04
C SER A 61 28.02 -7.69 11.02
N ASN A 62 27.72 -8.92 11.45
CA ASN A 62 27.05 -9.93 10.61
C ASN A 62 25.57 -9.64 10.33
N CYS A 63 24.99 -8.61 10.95
CA CYS A 63 23.64 -8.12 10.65
C CYS A 63 23.59 -7.20 9.43
N LEU A 64 24.73 -6.77 8.88
CA LEU A 64 24.82 -5.94 7.68
C LEU A 64 24.33 -6.73 6.45
N ILE A 65 23.42 -6.13 5.69
CA ILE A 65 22.97 -6.67 4.40
C ILE A 65 23.71 -5.94 3.28
N GLY A 66 24.44 -6.69 2.47
CA GLY A 66 25.22 -6.14 1.36
C GLY A 66 26.45 -5.37 1.84
N LYS A 67 26.75 -4.25 1.20
CA LYS A 67 27.93 -3.43 1.52
C LYS A 67 27.52 -2.18 2.31
N GLU A 68 28.41 -1.76 3.20
CA GLU A 68 28.25 -0.51 3.93
C GLU A 68 28.09 0.68 2.95
N GLY A 69 27.20 1.60 3.26
CA GLY A 69 26.90 2.77 2.44
C GLY A 69 25.99 2.54 1.23
N GLU A 70 25.68 1.27 0.88
CA GLU A 70 24.84 0.92 -0.30
C GLU A 70 23.41 0.50 0.08
N GLY A 71 23.01 0.61 1.34
CA GLY A 71 21.74 0.09 1.85
C GLY A 71 20.51 0.70 1.18
N PHE A 72 20.55 1.99 0.83
CA PHE A 72 19.43 2.64 0.15
C PHE A 72 19.15 2.04 -1.24
N LYS A 73 20.21 1.66 -1.98
CA LYS A 73 20.08 1.00 -3.28
C LYS A 73 19.43 -0.37 -3.15
N ILE A 74 19.78 -1.11 -2.10
CA ILE A 74 19.21 -2.44 -1.81
C ILE A 74 17.71 -2.32 -1.48
N VAL A 75 17.32 -1.35 -0.65
CA VAL A 75 15.92 -1.08 -0.31
C VAL A 75 15.10 -0.76 -1.55
N LEU A 76 15.61 0.11 -2.43
CA LEU A 76 14.90 0.48 -3.67
C LEU A 76 14.61 -0.72 -4.57
N HIS A 77 15.51 -1.70 -4.60
CA HIS A 77 15.29 -2.93 -5.39
C HIS A 77 14.07 -3.71 -4.91
N GLY A 78 13.87 -3.83 -3.59
CA GLY A 78 12.70 -4.50 -3.01
C GLY A 78 11.39 -3.72 -3.16
N MET A 79 11.45 -2.40 -3.20
CA MET A 79 10.27 -1.54 -3.22
C MET A 79 9.42 -1.66 -4.50
N ASN A 80 9.97 -2.08 -5.61
CA ASN A 80 9.21 -2.25 -6.85
C ASN A 80 8.23 -3.43 -6.76
N ALA A 81 8.66 -4.55 -6.16
CA ALA A 81 7.77 -5.68 -5.87
C ALA A 81 6.67 -5.29 -4.88
N GLU A 82 7.04 -4.59 -3.80
CA GLU A 82 6.11 -4.09 -2.79
C GLU A 82 5.03 -3.18 -3.40
N ARG A 83 5.40 -2.26 -4.30
CA ARG A 83 4.43 -1.39 -4.98
C ARG A 83 3.42 -2.18 -5.81
N CYS A 84 3.84 -3.26 -6.49
CA CYS A 84 2.93 -4.14 -7.21
C CYS A 84 1.96 -4.86 -6.26
N LEU A 85 2.45 -5.35 -5.11
CA LEU A 85 1.62 -6.01 -4.10
C LEU A 85 0.59 -5.06 -3.49
N LEU A 86 1.01 -3.86 -3.09
CA LEU A 86 0.11 -2.83 -2.54
C LEU A 86 -0.91 -2.34 -3.58
N SER A 87 -0.56 -2.36 -4.87
CA SER A 87 -1.52 -2.10 -5.95
C SER A 87 -2.62 -3.16 -5.97
N GLY A 88 -2.24 -4.43 -5.83
CA GLY A 88 -3.18 -5.56 -5.77
C GLY A 88 -4.12 -5.46 -4.55
N GLU A 89 -3.58 -5.09 -3.38
CA GLU A 89 -4.38 -4.86 -2.17
C GLU A 89 -5.40 -3.74 -2.39
N ALA A 90 -4.96 -2.59 -2.91
CA ALA A 90 -5.84 -1.45 -3.19
C ALA A 90 -6.97 -1.84 -4.15
N LEU A 91 -6.65 -2.54 -5.25
CA LEU A 91 -7.65 -3.04 -6.20
C LEU A 91 -8.67 -3.95 -5.52
N GLY A 92 -8.20 -4.87 -4.67
CA GLY A 92 -9.07 -5.78 -3.91
C GLY A 92 -10.07 -5.04 -3.03
N LEU A 93 -9.62 -3.99 -2.33
CA LEU A 93 -10.47 -3.13 -1.51
C LEU A 93 -11.50 -2.36 -2.35
N GLY A 94 -11.07 -1.78 -3.48
CA GLY A 94 -11.95 -1.07 -4.40
C GLY A 94 -13.06 -1.96 -4.97
N TYR A 95 -12.71 -3.15 -5.45
CA TYR A 95 -13.70 -4.13 -5.94
C TYR A 95 -14.65 -4.60 -4.84
N ALA A 96 -14.16 -4.81 -3.63
CA ALA A 96 -15.01 -5.21 -2.50
C ALA A 96 -16.02 -4.12 -2.15
N ALA A 97 -15.61 -2.84 -2.17
CA ALA A 97 -16.49 -1.70 -1.94
C ALA A 97 -17.56 -1.59 -3.03
N LEU A 98 -17.17 -1.63 -4.31
CA LEU A 98 -18.12 -1.56 -5.43
C LEU A 98 -19.13 -2.72 -5.43
N ARG A 99 -18.68 -3.93 -5.12
CA ARG A 99 -19.59 -5.09 -5.03
C ARG A 99 -20.67 -4.85 -3.99
N ARG A 100 -20.29 -4.35 -2.81
CA ARG A 100 -21.25 -4.02 -1.74
C ARG A 100 -22.21 -2.93 -2.15
N ALA A 101 -21.69 -1.86 -2.77
CA ALA A 101 -22.53 -0.75 -3.25
C ALA A 101 -23.51 -1.21 -4.33
N ALA A 102 -23.07 -2.01 -5.31
CA ALA A 102 -23.93 -2.56 -6.34
C ALA A 102 -25.02 -3.50 -5.80
N THR A 103 -24.71 -4.29 -4.77
CA THR A 103 -25.70 -5.12 -4.08
C THR A 103 -26.73 -4.24 -3.38
N TYR A 104 -26.30 -3.28 -2.60
CA TYR A 104 -27.18 -2.35 -1.90
C TYR A 104 -28.07 -1.57 -2.88
N ALA A 105 -27.50 -1.07 -3.97
CA ALA A 105 -28.24 -0.32 -4.99
C ALA A 105 -29.36 -1.14 -5.65
N ARG A 106 -29.21 -2.47 -5.73
CA ARG A 106 -30.27 -3.38 -6.23
C ARG A 106 -31.35 -3.68 -5.19
N GLU A 107 -31.00 -3.70 -3.91
CA GLU A 107 -31.88 -4.09 -2.82
C GLU A 107 -32.64 -2.91 -2.23
N ARG A 108 -32.03 -1.74 -2.18
CA ARG A 108 -32.62 -0.55 -1.60
C ARG A 108 -33.69 0.04 -2.53
N VAL A 109 -34.95 0.01 -2.08
CA VAL A 109 -36.08 0.58 -2.79
C VAL A 109 -36.44 1.95 -2.21
N VAL A 110 -36.54 2.96 -3.07
CA VAL A 110 -36.99 4.33 -2.75
C VAL A 110 -37.91 4.78 -3.89
N PHE A 111 -39.01 5.39 -3.56
CA PHE A 111 -40.02 5.79 -4.53
C PHE A 111 -40.52 4.64 -5.44
N GLY A 112 -40.68 3.43 -4.84
CA GLY A 112 -41.25 2.28 -5.54
C GLY A 112 -40.30 1.54 -6.49
N ARG A 113 -39.00 1.91 -6.55
CA ARG A 113 -37.99 1.23 -7.40
C ARG A 113 -36.63 1.13 -6.73
N PRO A 114 -35.78 0.15 -7.13
CA PRO A 114 -34.39 0.10 -6.67
C PRO A 114 -33.63 1.38 -7.01
N ILE A 115 -32.82 1.86 -6.06
CA ILE A 115 -32.04 3.10 -6.27
C ILE A 115 -31.03 2.97 -7.40
N GLY A 116 -30.54 1.75 -7.68
CA GLY A 116 -29.63 1.46 -8.78
C GLY A 116 -30.22 1.70 -10.18
N GLN A 117 -31.52 1.99 -10.31
CA GLN A 117 -32.13 2.43 -11.57
C GLN A 117 -31.90 3.92 -11.86
N ASN A 118 -31.32 4.67 -10.91
CA ASN A 118 -31.02 6.08 -11.10
C ASN A 118 -29.62 6.28 -11.70
N GLN A 119 -29.52 7.05 -12.76
CA GLN A 119 -28.24 7.35 -13.43
C GLN A 119 -27.23 8.02 -12.51
N SER A 120 -27.71 8.83 -11.56
CA SER A 120 -26.85 9.47 -10.53
C SER A 120 -26.11 8.47 -9.64
N ILE A 121 -26.60 7.23 -9.57
CA ILE A 121 -25.97 6.11 -8.85
C ILE A 121 -25.17 5.24 -9.81
N GLN A 122 -25.73 4.91 -10.98
CA GLN A 122 -25.09 4.03 -11.96
C GLN A 122 -23.78 4.60 -12.49
N HIS A 123 -23.78 5.88 -12.90
CA HIS A 123 -22.63 6.48 -13.58
C HIS A 123 -21.40 6.58 -12.69
N PRO A 124 -21.48 7.05 -11.42
CA PRO A 124 -20.31 7.06 -10.53
C PRO A 124 -19.73 5.68 -10.24
N LEU A 125 -20.58 4.68 -10.03
CA LEU A 125 -20.14 3.30 -9.80
C LEU A 125 -19.50 2.70 -11.05
N ALA A 126 -20.08 2.94 -12.23
CA ALA A 126 -19.51 2.49 -13.51
C ALA A 126 -18.16 3.15 -13.81
N ALA A 127 -18.04 4.45 -13.56
CA ALA A 127 -16.79 5.19 -13.74
C ALA A 127 -15.68 4.64 -12.79
N ALA A 128 -16.02 4.40 -11.53
CA ALA A 128 -15.09 3.82 -10.57
C ALA A 128 -14.66 2.40 -10.97
N TYR A 129 -15.58 1.59 -11.49
CA TYR A 129 -15.26 0.26 -12.03
C TYR A 129 -14.27 0.33 -13.20
N MET A 130 -14.50 1.22 -14.17
CA MET A 130 -13.59 1.40 -15.31
C MET A 130 -12.19 1.84 -14.87
N GLN A 131 -12.08 2.71 -13.87
CA GLN A 131 -10.81 3.14 -13.31
C GLN A 131 -10.07 1.95 -12.65
N LEU A 132 -10.78 1.10 -11.90
CA LEU A 132 -10.19 -0.11 -11.30
C LEU A 132 -9.71 -1.09 -12.38
N GLU A 133 -10.45 -1.30 -13.46
CA GLU A 133 -10.02 -2.17 -14.56
C GLU A 133 -8.76 -1.63 -15.25
N ALA A 134 -8.69 -0.32 -15.52
CA ALA A 134 -7.50 0.31 -16.08
C ALA A 134 -6.28 0.19 -15.15
N ALA A 135 -6.47 0.44 -13.85
CA ALA A 135 -5.42 0.31 -12.85
C ALA A 135 -4.96 -1.15 -12.67
N LYS A 136 -5.86 -2.11 -12.79
CA LYS A 136 -5.56 -3.55 -12.78
C LYS A 136 -4.65 -3.94 -13.94
N LEU A 137 -4.94 -3.48 -15.16
CA LEU A 137 -4.09 -3.73 -16.32
C LEU A 137 -2.68 -3.16 -16.11
N ALA A 138 -2.58 -1.93 -15.59
CA ALA A 138 -1.29 -1.31 -15.24
C ALA A 138 -0.54 -2.12 -14.17
N THR A 139 -1.25 -2.62 -13.16
CA THR A 139 -0.66 -3.43 -12.08
C THR A 139 -0.10 -4.75 -12.60
N TYR A 140 -0.84 -5.48 -13.41
CA TYR A 140 -0.37 -6.73 -14.01
C TYR A 140 0.75 -6.49 -15.02
N HIS A 141 0.73 -5.38 -15.76
CA HIS A 141 1.84 -4.98 -16.61
C HIS A 141 3.13 -4.76 -15.80
N ALA A 142 3.05 -3.98 -14.73
CA ALA A 142 4.18 -3.71 -13.85
C ALA A 142 4.75 -4.99 -13.21
N ALA A 143 3.88 -5.88 -12.74
CA ALA A 143 4.29 -7.16 -12.16
C ALA A 143 5.02 -8.05 -13.18
N ARG A 144 4.48 -8.20 -14.40
CA ARG A 144 5.14 -8.95 -15.47
C ARG A 144 6.47 -8.33 -15.89
N LEU A 145 6.54 -7.00 -15.95
CA LEU A 145 7.78 -6.31 -16.28
C LEU A 145 8.85 -6.56 -15.20
N TYR A 146 8.46 -6.52 -13.92
CA TYR A 146 9.33 -6.87 -12.81
C TYR A 146 9.86 -8.31 -12.91
N ASP A 147 8.97 -9.29 -13.15
CA ASP A 147 9.36 -10.70 -13.25
C ASP A 147 10.30 -10.95 -14.45
N ASN A 148 9.97 -10.39 -15.61
CA ASN A 148 10.77 -10.53 -16.82
C ASN A 148 12.15 -9.87 -16.67
N SER A 149 12.27 -8.78 -15.93
CA SER A 149 13.54 -8.08 -15.72
C SER A 149 14.63 -8.92 -15.04
N ARG A 150 14.25 -10.05 -14.44
CA ARG A 150 15.19 -11.00 -13.83
C ARG A 150 15.97 -11.81 -14.89
N ASN A 151 15.35 -12.05 -16.03
CA ASN A 151 15.89 -12.91 -17.09
C ASN A 151 16.22 -12.12 -18.37
N ASP A 152 15.66 -10.93 -18.54
CA ASP A 152 15.86 -10.07 -19.71
C ASP A 152 16.58 -8.77 -19.31
N ARG A 153 17.86 -8.67 -19.70
CA ARG A 153 18.72 -7.51 -19.42
C ARG A 153 18.35 -6.26 -20.23
N SER A 154 17.51 -6.38 -21.25
CA SER A 154 17.01 -5.22 -22.01
C SER A 154 16.01 -4.42 -21.17
N ILE A 155 15.37 -5.04 -20.17
CA ILE A 155 14.44 -4.40 -19.24
C ILE A 155 15.22 -3.72 -18.13
N THR A 156 15.28 -2.40 -18.18
CA THR A 156 16.02 -1.61 -17.19
C THR A 156 15.26 -1.52 -15.86
N GLN A 157 15.99 -1.44 -14.74
CA GLN A 157 15.39 -1.21 -13.43
C GLN A 157 14.63 0.14 -13.35
N HIS A 158 15.02 1.11 -14.18
CA HIS A 158 14.29 2.36 -14.32
C HIS A 158 12.90 2.13 -14.92
N ALA A 159 12.79 1.36 -16.02
CA ALA A 159 11.51 1.04 -16.64
C ALA A 159 10.57 0.29 -15.67
N VAL A 160 11.11 -0.69 -14.93
CA VAL A 160 10.38 -1.39 -13.87
C VAL A 160 9.87 -0.42 -12.80
N GLY A 161 10.73 0.48 -12.34
CA GLY A 161 10.39 1.48 -11.33
C GLY A 161 9.28 2.43 -11.80
N VAL A 162 9.32 2.90 -13.04
CA VAL A 162 8.27 3.74 -13.64
C VAL A 162 6.94 3.00 -13.68
N ALA A 163 6.94 1.75 -14.18
CA ALA A 163 5.73 0.94 -14.25
C ALA A 163 5.14 0.66 -12.85
N ALA A 164 5.97 0.26 -11.88
CA ALA A 164 5.53 -0.02 -10.51
C ALA A 164 4.98 1.23 -9.79
N ASN A 165 5.61 2.39 -9.98
CA ASN A 165 5.14 3.65 -9.43
C ASN A 165 3.78 4.05 -10.03
N SER A 166 3.65 3.98 -11.36
CA SER A 166 2.41 4.30 -12.06
C SER A 166 1.27 3.38 -11.63
N ALA A 167 1.55 2.07 -11.58
CA ALA A 167 0.57 1.08 -11.13
C ALA A 167 0.07 1.37 -9.70
N LYS A 168 1.01 1.62 -8.77
CA LYS A 168 0.65 1.90 -7.37
C LYS A 168 -0.17 3.17 -7.23
N TYR A 169 0.20 4.23 -7.94
CA TYR A 169 -0.54 5.47 -7.94
C TYR A 169 -1.96 5.28 -8.49
N CYS A 170 -2.08 4.72 -9.70
CA CYS A 170 -3.38 4.50 -10.34
C CYS A 170 -4.29 3.58 -9.51
N ALA A 171 -3.75 2.50 -8.94
CA ALA A 171 -4.53 1.57 -8.12
C ALA A 171 -5.03 2.23 -6.83
N ALA A 172 -4.20 3.05 -6.16
CA ALA A 172 -4.59 3.75 -4.95
C ALA A 172 -5.70 4.79 -5.22
N GLU A 173 -5.57 5.59 -6.27
CA GLU A 173 -6.58 6.59 -6.67
C GLU A 173 -7.90 5.93 -7.08
N ALA A 174 -7.82 4.87 -7.91
CA ALA A 174 -9.01 4.13 -8.34
C ALA A 174 -9.74 3.47 -7.15
N ALA A 175 -8.99 2.87 -6.23
CA ALA A 175 -9.56 2.24 -5.03
C ALA A 175 -10.18 3.26 -4.10
N TYR A 176 -9.51 4.40 -3.88
CA TYR A 176 -10.06 5.49 -3.08
C TYR A 176 -11.37 6.01 -3.66
N THR A 177 -11.39 6.30 -4.97
CA THR A 177 -12.59 6.73 -5.69
C THR A 177 -13.71 5.70 -5.57
N ALA A 178 -13.40 4.41 -5.74
CA ALA A 178 -14.38 3.35 -5.61
C ALA A 178 -14.98 3.28 -4.20
N CYS A 179 -14.15 3.40 -3.17
CA CYS A 179 -14.60 3.42 -1.78
C CYS A 179 -15.45 4.67 -1.49
N GLU A 180 -15.00 5.84 -1.90
CA GLU A 180 -15.71 7.11 -1.73
C GLU A 180 -17.10 7.07 -2.40
N ARG A 181 -17.17 6.65 -3.67
CA ARG A 181 -18.44 6.52 -4.38
C ARG A 181 -19.34 5.49 -3.73
N SER A 182 -18.79 4.37 -3.30
CA SER A 182 -19.57 3.35 -2.59
C SER A 182 -20.18 3.89 -1.30
N VAL A 183 -19.40 4.64 -0.50
CA VAL A 183 -19.92 5.26 0.74
C VAL A 183 -20.99 6.31 0.42
N SER A 184 -20.79 7.14 -0.60
CA SER A 184 -21.76 8.16 -0.99
C SER A 184 -23.14 7.59 -1.39
N GLU A 185 -23.18 6.34 -1.91
CA GLU A 185 -24.41 5.63 -2.23
C GLU A 185 -25.13 5.09 -0.97
N PHE A 186 -24.37 4.77 0.09
CA PHE A 186 -24.95 4.35 1.38
C PHE A 186 -25.44 5.53 2.20
N ASP A 187 -24.96 6.75 1.92
CA ASP A 187 -25.11 7.87 2.83
C ASP A 187 -25.81 9.08 2.24
N ARG A 188 -26.97 9.26 2.74
CA ARG A 188 -27.44 10.55 3.28
C ARG A 188 -28.34 10.20 4.44
N PRO A 189 -28.14 10.47 5.55
CA PRO A 189 -27.57 10.41 6.87
C PRO A 189 -27.58 9.06 7.62
N SER A 190 -27.69 7.94 6.97
CA SER A 190 -27.85 6.63 7.64
C SER A 190 -26.54 5.83 7.88
N VAL A 191 -25.39 6.28 7.39
CA VAL A 191 -24.11 5.54 7.55
C VAL A 191 -23.55 5.61 8.98
N ALA A 192 -23.98 6.56 9.79
CA ALA A 192 -23.61 6.61 11.21
C ALA A 192 -24.15 5.40 12.03
N TYR A 193 -25.04 4.58 11.47
CA TYR A 193 -25.76 3.53 12.17
C TYR A 193 -25.70 2.13 11.54
N LEU A 194 -24.67 1.79 10.76
CA LEU A 194 -24.46 0.37 10.45
C LEU A 194 -23.80 -0.30 11.68
N PRO A 195 -24.54 -1.08 12.46
CA PRO A 195 -23.92 -1.90 13.50
C PRO A 195 -22.96 -2.85 12.79
N HIS A 196 -21.69 -2.84 13.23
CA HIS A 196 -20.74 -3.87 12.87
C HIS A 196 -21.36 -5.24 13.22
N LYS A 197 -22.01 -5.88 12.27
CA LYS A 197 -22.22 -7.31 12.38
C LYS A 197 -20.83 -7.91 12.39
N ARG A 198 -20.37 -8.26 13.59
CA ARG A 198 -19.23 -9.14 13.79
C ARG A 198 -19.56 -10.43 13.04
N THR A 199 -19.02 -10.61 11.85
CA THR A 199 -18.90 -11.94 11.28
C THR A 199 -17.86 -12.65 12.14
N HIS A 200 -18.32 -13.51 13.01
CA HIS A 200 -17.47 -14.53 13.62
C HIS A 200 -16.93 -15.39 12.48
N LEU A 201 -15.65 -15.32 12.23
CA LEU A 201 -14.81 -16.34 11.65
C LEU A 201 -13.81 -16.75 12.72
#